data_3eacc947a12947f32467aeb43a0a965d
#
_entry.id   3eacc947a12947f32467aeb43a0a965d
#
_cell.length_a   1.000
_cell.length_b   1.000
_cell.length_c   1.000
_cell.angle_alpha   90.00
_cell.angle_beta   90.00
_cell.angle_gamma   90.00
#
_symmetry.space_group_name_H-M   'P 1'
#
loop_
_entity.id
_entity.type
_entity.pdbx_description
1 polymer ?
#
loop_
_entity_poly.entity_id
_entity_poly.type
_entity_poly.pdbx_seq_one_letter_code
_entity_poly.pdbx_strand_id
1 'polypeptide(L)'
;RKIILELIYPKLLQNNGKISVKREELTTFLNQFMEYSQATVAKTAQSSVKALVDFGLAEQDGNDILINFYQPELKTVIYALYNEYSRDNSKYNNFNILNPSFDYIQEKAEFPKLLLINPNFIDSFLQSGWKEGYLSYEPRGGLNQYVLKHKNAAQFADYIVKEES
;
A
#
# COMPACT_ATOMS: atom_id res chain seq x y z
N ARG A 1 -4.02 0.32 9.53
CA ARG A 1 -3.27 1.31 8.78
C ARG A 1 -2.07 1.84 9.58
N LYS A 2 -2.28 2.41 10.79
CA LYS A 2 -1.22 3.04 11.59
C LYS A 2 -0.05 2.09 11.93
N ILE A 3 -0.35 0.84 12.33
CA ILE A 3 0.66 -0.21 12.57
C ILE A 3 1.56 -0.41 11.35
N ILE A 4 0.98 -0.48 10.15
CA ILE A 4 1.75 -0.69 8.92
C ILE A 4 2.61 0.54 8.62
N LEU A 5 2.04 1.73 8.65
CA LEU A 5 2.72 2.96 8.21
C LEU A 5 3.80 3.43 9.18
N GLU A 6 3.58 3.27 10.51
CA GLU A 6 4.42 3.88 11.54
C GLU A 6 5.32 2.87 12.27
N LEU A 7 5.00 1.57 12.22
CA LEU A 7 5.82 0.54 12.86
C LEU A 7 6.46 -0.41 11.84
N ILE A 8 5.65 -1.10 11.04
CA ILE A 8 6.12 -2.19 10.18
C ILE A 8 6.97 -1.67 9.02
N TYR A 9 6.43 -0.78 8.21
CA TYR A 9 7.08 -0.32 6.98
C TYR A 9 8.42 0.39 7.23
N PRO A 10 8.56 1.30 8.22
CA PRO A 10 9.85 1.89 8.55
C PRO A 10 10.89 0.85 8.98
N LYS A 11 10.48 -0.17 9.75
CA LYS A 11 11.38 -1.26 10.13
C LYS A 11 11.82 -2.11 8.95
N LEU A 12 10.92 -2.41 8.00
CA LEU A 12 11.28 -3.12 6.77
C LEU A 12 12.34 -2.37 5.98
N LEU A 13 12.21 -1.05 5.85
CA LEU A 13 13.20 -0.21 5.17
C LEU A 13 14.57 -0.26 5.85
N GLN A 14 14.59 -0.23 7.19
CA GLN A 14 15.83 -0.26 7.98
C GLN A 14 16.52 -1.63 7.99
N ASN A 15 15.78 -2.72 7.78
CA ASN A 15 16.25 -4.11 7.92
C ASN A 15 16.25 -4.87 6.58
N ASN A 16 16.52 -4.19 5.47
CA ASN A 16 16.63 -4.79 4.14
C ASN A 16 15.41 -5.63 3.71
N GLY A 17 14.23 -5.22 4.17
CA GLY A 17 12.95 -5.78 3.74
C GLY A 17 12.48 -7.05 4.46
N LYS A 18 13.13 -7.42 5.56
CA LYS A 18 12.72 -8.55 6.41
C LYS A 18 12.79 -8.19 7.87
N ILE A 19 11.71 -8.44 8.62
CA ILE A 19 11.64 -8.20 10.06
C ILE A 19 10.92 -9.33 10.78
N SER A 20 11.25 -9.49 12.08
CA SER A 20 10.43 -10.19 13.06
C SER A 20 9.90 -9.18 14.07
N VAL A 21 8.60 -9.19 14.29
CA VAL A 21 7.91 -8.32 15.25
C VAL A 21 7.24 -9.20 16.30
N LYS A 22 7.49 -8.92 17.59
CA LYS A 22 6.84 -9.63 18.69
C LYS A 22 5.45 -9.05 18.97
N ARG A 23 4.54 -9.90 19.44
CA ARG A 23 3.18 -9.46 19.82
C ARG A 23 3.20 -8.38 20.90
N GLU A 24 4.15 -8.47 21.85
CA GLU A 24 4.33 -7.47 22.91
C GLU A 24 4.71 -6.10 22.34
N GLU A 25 5.51 -6.08 21.28
CA GLU A 25 5.90 -4.86 20.60
C GLU A 25 4.70 -4.18 19.92
N LEU A 26 3.82 -4.94 19.28
CA LEU A 26 2.57 -4.42 18.74
C LEU A 26 1.67 -3.85 19.83
N THR A 27 1.58 -4.55 20.96
CA THR A 27 0.78 -4.10 22.11
C THR A 27 1.34 -2.80 22.68
N THR A 28 2.66 -2.71 22.84
CA THR A 28 3.36 -1.51 23.31
C THR A 28 3.14 -0.32 22.35
N PHE A 29 3.24 -0.57 21.05
CA PHE A 29 2.97 0.46 20.04
C PHE A 29 1.53 0.96 20.11
N LEU A 30 0.55 0.05 20.20
CA LEU A 30 -0.86 0.42 20.28
C LEU A 30 -1.21 1.20 21.54
N ASN A 31 -0.57 0.89 22.68
CA ASN A 31 -0.77 1.63 23.93
C ASN A 31 -0.38 3.12 23.84
N GLN A 32 0.45 3.50 22.88
CA GLN A 32 0.81 4.92 22.66
C GLN A 32 -0.34 5.75 22.08
N PHE A 33 -1.35 5.10 21.48
CA PHE A 33 -2.43 5.76 20.74
C PHE A 33 -3.83 5.40 21.21
N MET A 34 -3.95 4.38 22.08
CA MET A 34 -5.24 3.85 22.49
C MET A 34 -5.42 4.00 24.01
N GLU A 35 -6.36 4.83 24.40
CA GLU A 35 -6.79 5.00 25.79
C GLU A 35 -7.81 3.93 26.20
N TYR A 36 -7.49 2.65 25.94
CA TYR A 36 -8.36 1.51 26.26
C TYR A 36 -7.73 0.58 27.32
N SER A 37 -8.55 -0.33 27.84
CA SER A 37 -8.04 -1.34 28.75
C SER A 37 -6.98 -2.23 28.11
N GLN A 38 -6.04 -2.76 28.91
CA GLN A 38 -4.99 -3.68 28.44
C GLN A 38 -5.56 -4.87 27.66
N ALA A 39 -6.70 -5.40 28.09
CA ALA A 39 -7.38 -6.49 27.40
C ALA A 39 -7.86 -6.08 25.98
N THR A 40 -8.38 -4.86 25.82
CA THR A 40 -8.83 -4.34 24.52
C THR A 40 -7.64 -4.12 23.58
N VAL A 41 -6.53 -3.56 24.08
CA VAL A 41 -5.31 -3.36 23.31
C VAL A 41 -4.71 -4.69 22.85
N ALA A 42 -4.63 -5.68 23.74
CA ALA A 42 -4.14 -7.02 23.42
C ALA A 42 -5.01 -7.72 22.36
N LYS A 43 -6.35 -7.58 22.44
CA LYS A 43 -7.27 -8.11 21.44
C LYS A 43 -7.10 -7.41 20.07
N THR A 44 -6.88 -6.10 20.08
CA THR A 44 -6.62 -5.33 18.86
C THR A 44 -5.30 -5.75 18.20
N ALA A 45 -4.24 -5.94 18.99
CA ALA A 45 -2.97 -6.46 18.49
C ALA A 45 -3.15 -7.85 17.86
N GLN A 46 -3.85 -8.76 18.53
CA GLN A 46 -4.13 -10.11 18.01
C GLN A 46 -4.94 -10.06 16.70
N SER A 47 -5.98 -9.23 16.62
CA SER A 47 -6.79 -9.08 15.41
C SER A 47 -5.97 -8.48 14.26
N SER A 48 -5.04 -7.56 14.56
CA SER A 48 -4.14 -6.97 13.57
C SER A 48 -3.16 -8.02 13.01
N VAL A 49 -2.58 -8.86 13.87
CA VAL A 49 -1.73 -9.98 13.44
C VAL A 49 -2.51 -10.93 12.54
N LYS A 50 -3.70 -11.34 13.00
CA LYS A 50 -4.56 -12.22 12.20
C LYS A 50 -4.84 -11.63 10.83
N ALA A 51 -5.19 -10.34 10.74
CA ALA A 51 -5.43 -9.69 9.45
C ALA A 51 -4.18 -9.70 8.56
N LEU A 52 -3.00 -9.40 9.09
CA LEU A 52 -1.75 -9.46 8.32
C LEU A 52 -1.49 -10.85 7.75
N VAL A 53 -1.73 -11.89 8.54
CA VAL A 53 -1.57 -13.30 8.11
C VAL A 53 -2.64 -13.69 7.09
N ASP A 54 -3.91 -13.37 7.35
CA ASP A 54 -5.03 -13.67 6.45
C ASP A 54 -4.87 -13.00 5.06
N PHE A 55 -4.22 -11.83 5.01
CA PHE A 55 -3.87 -11.14 3.75
C PHE A 55 -2.52 -11.57 3.15
N GLY A 56 -1.83 -12.54 3.74
CA GLY A 56 -0.54 -13.01 3.23
C GLY A 56 0.61 -12.00 3.37
N LEU A 57 0.45 -10.98 4.22
CA LEU A 57 1.47 -9.96 4.48
C LEU A 57 2.42 -10.34 5.60
N ALA A 58 2.11 -11.37 6.37
CA ALA A 58 2.91 -11.88 7.46
C ALA A 58 2.75 -13.39 7.61
N GLU A 59 3.78 -14.01 8.21
CA GLU A 59 3.74 -15.38 8.71
C GLU A 59 3.87 -15.36 10.23
N GLN A 60 3.13 -16.22 10.92
CA GLN A 60 3.24 -16.35 12.37
C GLN A 60 4.04 -17.59 12.72
N ASP A 61 5.13 -17.41 13.47
CA ASP A 61 5.94 -18.47 14.04
C ASP A 61 5.97 -18.31 15.58
N GLY A 62 5.09 -19.04 16.24
CA GLY A 62 4.90 -18.92 17.70
C GLY A 62 4.47 -17.51 18.10
N ASN A 63 5.35 -16.81 18.84
CA ASN A 63 5.15 -15.42 19.27
C ASN A 63 5.73 -14.39 18.29
N ASP A 64 6.51 -14.84 17.32
CA ASP A 64 7.14 -14.00 16.32
C ASP A 64 6.24 -13.86 15.09
N ILE A 65 6.20 -12.66 14.57
CA ILE A 65 5.46 -12.30 13.36
C ILE A 65 6.50 -11.91 12.33
N LEU A 66 6.72 -12.79 11.35
CA LEU A 66 7.67 -12.60 10.27
C LEU A 66 7.01 -11.81 9.16
N ILE A 67 7.61 -10.70 8.77
CA ILE A 67 7.09 -9.81 7.74
C ILE A 67 8.22 -9.51 6.76
N ASN A 68 7.89 -9.65 5.47
CA ASN A 68 8.79 -9.30 4.38
C ASN A 68 8.13 -8.24 3.49
N PHE A 69 8.92 -7.58 2.64
CA PHE A 69 8.33 -6.88 1.52
C PHE A 69 7.49 -7.86 0.69
N TYR A 70 6.29 -7.40 0.35
CA TYR A 70 5.35 -8.16 -0.46
C TYR A 70 5.47 -7.77 -1.92
N GLN A 71 5.28 -8.72 -2.81
CA GLN A 71 5.25 -8.52 -4.25
C GLN A 71 3.85 -8.86 -4.77
N PRO A 72 2.93 -7.89 -4.74
CA PRO A 72 1.56 -8.10 -5.21
C PRO A 72 1.51 -8.27 -6.73
N GLU A 73 0.42 -8.81 -7.22
CA GLU A 73 0.12 -8.82 -8.65
C GLU A 73 -0.02 -7.39 -9.18
N LEU A 74 0.36 -7.18 -10.44
CA LEU A 74 0.29 -5.88 -11.10
C LEU A 74 -1.09 -5.23 -10.99
N LYS A 75 -2.15 -5.99 -11.26
CA LYS A 75 -3.54 -5.50 -11.20
C LYS A 75 -3.92 -4.99 -9.81
N THR A 76 -3.44 -5.65 -8.75
CA THR A 76 -3.65 -5.20 -7.37
C THR A 76 -2.97 -3.86 -7.10
N VAL A 77 -1.73 -3.67 -7.57
CA VAL A 77 -0.99 -2.41 -7.42
C VAL A 77 -1.71 -1.27 -8.16
N ILE A 78 -2.10 -1.52 -9.40
CA ILE A 78 -2.81 -0.52 -10.22
C ILE A 78 -4.19 -0.19 -9.62
N TYR A 79 -4.93 -1.20 -9.14
CA TYR A 79 -6.19 -0.97 -8.44
C TYR A 79 -6.02 -0.10 -7.19
N ALA A 80 -4.98 -0.36 -6.39
CA ALA A 80 -4.68 0.42 -5.19
C ALA A 80 -4.31 1.87 -5.54
N LEU A 81 -3.56 2.08 -6.62
CA LEU A 81 -3.25 3.40 -7.16
C LEU A 81 -4.54 4.16 -7.54
N TYR A 82 -5.45 3.54 -8.31
CA TYR A 82 -6.74 4.14 -8.65
C TYR A 82 -7.58 4.46 -7.41
N ASN A 83 -7.60 3.56 -6.42
CA ASN A 83 -8.39 3.74 -5.21
C ASN A 83 -7.88 4.89 -4.34
N GLU A 84 -6.56 5.08 -4.23
CA GLU A 84 -5.97 6.20 -3.49
C GLU A 84 -6.27 7.53 -4.18
N TYR A 85 -6.09 7.60 -5.50
CA TYR A 85 -6.34 8.82 -6.25
C TYR A 85 -7.82 9.22 -6.32
N SER A 86 -8.74 8.26 -6.40
CA SER A 86 -10.17 8.58 -6.35
C SER A 86 -10.64 9.05 -4.97
N ARG A 87 -9.98 8.61 -3.88
CA ARG A 87 -10.26 9.11 -2.52
C ARG A 87 -9.74 10.53 -2.30
N ASP A 88 -8.58 10.85 -2.82
CA ASP A 88 -7.94 12.16 -2.61
C ASP A 88 -8.54 13.27 -3.49
N ASN A 89 -9.26 12.95 -4.54
CA ASN A 89 -10.01 13.93 -5.34
C ASN A 89 -11.00 14.77 -4.51
N SER A 90 -11.42 14.29 -3.33
CA SER A 90 -12.24 15.09 -2.40
C SER A 90 -11.43 16.09 -1.57
N LYS A 91 -10.11 15.89 -1.41
CA LYS A 91 -9.21 16.76 -0.61
C LYS A 91 -8.46 17.79 -1.47
N TYR A 92 -8.25 17.50 -2.76
CA TYR A 92 -7.50 18.34 -3.67
C TYR A 92 -8.41 19.02 -4.71
N ASN A 93 -9.46 19.69 -4.24
CA ASN A 93 -10.48 20.36 -5.04
C ASN A 93 -9.98 21.42 -6.05
N ASN A 94 -8.69 21.57 -6.28
CA ASN A 94 -8.14 22.59 -7.20
C ASN A 94 -7.18 22.06 -8.28
N PHE A 95 -6.88 20.77 -8.33
CA PHE A 95 -6.08 20.19 -9.42
C PHE A 95 -6.69 18.85 -9.84
N ASN A 96 -7.03 18.73 -11.13
CA ASN A 96 -7.30 17.45 -11.79
C ASN A 96 -6.01 16.59 -11.74
N ILE A 97 -5.68 16.02 -10.58
CA ILE A 97 -4.56 15.08 -10.45
C ILE A 97 -5.06 13.70 -10.90
N LEU A 98 -5.45 13.62 -12.17
CA LEU A 98 -5.56 12.34 -12.87
C LEU A 98 -4.17 11.83 -13.32
N ASN A 99 -3.11 12.60 -13.04
CA ASN A 99 -1.78 12.38 -13.58
C ASN A 99 -0.74 12.51 -12.45
N PRO A 100 -0.62 11.52 -11.55
CA PRO A 100 0.42 11.57 -10.54
C PRO A 100 1.81 11.49 -11.18
N SER A 101 2.73 12.36 -10.75
CA SER A 101 4.15 12.19 -11.09
C SER A 101 4.71 10.97 -10.34
N PHE A 102 5.73 10.36 -10.93
CA PHE A 102 6.46 9.27 -10.25
C PHE A 102 6.95 9.69 -8.86
N ASP A 103 7.55 10.89 -8.76
CA ASP A 103 8.04 11.42 -7.49
C ASP A 103 6.94 11.55 -6.44
N TYR A 104 5.75 12.00 -6.85
CA TYR A 104 4.59 12.08 -5.96
C TYR A 104 4.17 10.69 -5.46
N ILE A 105 4.09 9.69 -6.36
CA ILE A 105 3.72 8.32 -5.98
C ILE A 105 4.76 7.76 -5.00
N GLN A 106 6.04 7.97 -5.26
CA GLN A 106 7.11 7.45 -4.41
C GLN A 106 7.13 8.09 -3.02
N GLU A 107 6.94 9.40 -2.94
CA GLU A 107 7.06 10.14 -1.68
C GLU A 107 5.77 10.18 -0.87
N LYS A 108 4.63 10.42 -1.52
CA LYS A 108 3.36 10.80 -0.88
C LYS A 108 2.33 9.68 -0.85
N ALA A 109 2.33 8.78 -1.85
CA ALA A 109 1.34 7.71 -1.89
C ALA A 109 1.48 6.76 -0.70
N GLU A 110 0.34 6.33 -0.17
CA GLU A 110 0.29 5.40 0.96
C GLU A 110 0.16 3.95 0.51
N PHE A 111 -0.45 3.69 -0.66
CA PHE A 111 -0.71 2.33 -1.12
C PHE A 111 0.55 1.45 -1.20
N PRO A 112 1.74 1.95 -1.61
CA PRO A 112 2.93 1.11 -1.64
C PRO A 112 3.35 0.67 -0.22
N LYS A 113 3.19 1.57 0.76
CA LYS A 113 3.49 1.31 2.17
C LYS A 113 2.48 0.32 2.76
N LEU A 114 1.18 0.51 2.48
CA LEU A 114 0.10 -0.34 2.97
C LEU A 114 0.16 -1.75 2.39
N LEU A 115 0.61 -1.91 1.15
CA LEU A 115 0.84 -3.19 0.50
C LEU A 115 2.25 -3.75 0.77
N LEU A 116 3.05 -3.13 1.64
CA LEU A 116 4.42 -3.51 1.98
C LEU A 116 5.32 -3.70 0.73
N ILE A 117 5.12 -2.87 -0.30
CA ILE A 117 5.92 -2.93 -1.52
C ILE A 117 7.31 -2.32 -1.26
N ASN A 118 8.35 -2.99 -1.74
CA ASN A 118 9.68 -2.40 -1.73
C ASN A 118 9.71 -1.17 -2.65
N PRO A 119 10.15 0.01 -2.16
CA PRO A 119 10.17 1.25 -2.93
C PRO A 119 10.89 1.13 -4.28
N ASN A 120 11.93 0.30 -4.34
CA ASN A 120 12.72 0.08 -5.56
C ASN A 120 11.93 -0.60 -6.70
N PHE A 121 10.78 -1.22 -6.40
CA PHE A 121 9.93 -1.88 -7.41
C PHE A 121 8.75 -1.02 -7.88
N ILE A 122 8.51 0.15 -7.26
CA ILE A 122 7.36 1.01 -7.63
C ILE A 122 7.44 1.41 -9.10
N ASP A 123 8.62 1.84 -9.56
CA ASP A 123 8.80 2.23 -10.97
C ASP A 123 8.52 1.07 -11.93
N SER A 124 9.01 -0.13 -11.61
CA SER A 124 8.77 -1.31 -12.45
C SER A 124 7.28 -1.69 -12.52
N PHE A 125 6.51 -1.53 -11.44
CA PHE A 125 5.06 -1.72 -11.47
C PHE A 125 4.36 -0.69 -12.34
N LEU A 126 4.74 0.59 -12.26
CA LEU A 126 4.14 1.65 -13.06
C LEU A 126 4.45 1.49 -14.55
N GLN A 127 5.70 1.15 -14.88
CA GLN A 127 6.11 0.83 -16.26
C GLN A 127 5.38 -0.39 -16.81
N SER A 128 5.22 -1.44 -16.00
CA SER A 128 4.44 -2.61 -16.39
C SER A 128 2.96 -2.26 -16.60
N GLY A 129 2.37 -1.45 -15.71
CA GLY A 129 1.00 -0.96 -15.85
C GLY A 129 0.79 -0.13 -17.13
N TRP A 130 1.80 0.63 -17.54
CA TRP A 130 1.78 1.32 -18.84
C TRP A 130 1.86 0.34 -20.00
N LYS A 131 2.78 -0.62 -19.98
CA LYS A 131 2.95 -1.62 -21.05
C LYS A 131 1.70 -2.48 -21.24
N GLU A 132 1.05 -2.88 -20.14
CA GLU A 132 -0.21 -3.63 -20.16
C GLU A 132 -1.44 -2.75 -20.53
N GLY A 133 -1.23 -1.46 -20.72
CA GLY A 133 -2.31 -0.55 -21.12
C GLY A 133 -3.21 -0.07 -19.98
N TYR A 134 -2.93 -0.39 -18.73
CA TYR A 134 -3.69 0.06 -17.53
C TYR A 134 -3.47 1.54 -17.22
N LEU A 135 -2.32 2.06 -17.60
CA LEU A 135 -1.92 3.46 -17.45
C LEU A 135 -1.49 4.03 -18.81
N SER A 136 -1.52 5.34 -18.96
CA SER A 136 -0.76 6.04 -19.99
C SER A 136 0.46 6.71 -19.38
N TYR A 137 1.49 6.93 -20.18
CA TYR A 137 2.70 7.63 -19.77
C TYR A 137 2.84 8.91 -20.59
N GLU A 138 2.96 10.04 -19.91
CA GLU A 138 3.14 11.35 -20.53
C GLU A 138 4.30 12.09 -19.88
N PRO A 139 5.44 12.26 -20.58
CA PRO A 139 6.51 13.12 -20.09
C PRO A 139 6.09 14.59 -20.26
N ARG A 140 5.98 15.33 -19.15
CA ARG A 140 5.68 16.76 -19.17
C ARG A 140 6.68 17.53 -18.31
N GLY A 141 7.35 18.53 -18.91
CA GLY A 141 8.21 19.45 -18.15
C GLY A 141 9.36 18.78 -17.39
N GLY A 142 9.88 17.67 -17.90
CA GLY A 142 10.94 16.89 -17.21
C GLY A 142 10.42 15.94 -16.12
N LEU A 143 9.12 15.89 -15.88
CA LEU A 143 8.49 14.96 -14.95
C LEU A 143 7.90 13.75 -15.68
N ASN A 144 8.12 12.58 -15.14
CA ASN A 144 7.47 11.35 -15.60
C ASN A 144 6.08 11.29 -14.97
N GLN A 145 5.02 11.41 -15.78
CA GLN A 145 3.63 11.36 -15.32
C GLN A 145 2.95 10.11 -15.82
N TYR A 146 2.22 9.44 -14.93
CA TYR A 146 1.36 8.32 -15.25
C TYR A 146 -0.10 8.78 -15.23
N VAL A 147 -0.78 8.59 -16.35
CA VAL A 147 -2.18 9.01 -16.51
C VAL A 147 -3.11 7.84 -16.25
N LEU A 148 -4.05 8.02 -15.34
CA LEU A 148 -5.10 7.04 -15.06
C LEU A 148 -6.13 7.07 -16.20
N LYS A 149 -6.31 5.95 -16.91
CA LYS A 149 -7.25 5.82 -18.04
C LYS A 149 -8.71 5.72 -17.62
N HIS A 150 -8.95 5.27 -16.38
CA HIS A 150 -10.28 5.07 -15.82
C HIS A 150 -10.55 6.10 -14.72
N LYS A 151 -11.81 6.47 -14.56
CA LYS A 151 -12.22 7.53 -13.66
C LYS A 151 -12.01 7.20 -12.17
N ASN A 152 -12.07 5.90 -11.83
CA ASN A 152 -11.92 5.41 -10.47
C ASN A 152 -11.59 3.90 -10.46
N ALA A 153 -11.31 3.36 -9.27
CA ALA A 153 -10.99 1.96 -9.08
C ALA A 153 -12.10 0.99 -9.51
N ALA A 154 -13.37 1.37 -9.38
CA ALA A 154 -14.50 0.53 -9.80
C ALA A 154 -14.52 0.36 -11.34
N GLN A 155 -14.36 1.44 -12.10
CA GLN A 155 -14.27 1.36 -13.56
C GLN A 155 -13.04 0.56 -14.02
N PHE A 156 -11.93 0.67 -13.32
CA PHE A 156 -10.75 -0.16 -13.60
C PHE A 156 -11.01 -1.64 -13.32
N ALA A 157 -11.69 -1.97 -12.21
CA ALA A 157 -12.07 -3.35 -11.91
C ALA A 157 -13.03 -3.93 -12.99
N ASP A 158 -14.04 -3.16 -13.40
CA ASP A 158 -14.95 -3.56 -14.48
C ASP A 158 -14.23 -3.80 -15.82
N TYR A 159 -13.19 -3.00 -16.11
CA TYR A 159 -12.36 -3.17 -17.29
C TYR A 159 -11.59 -4.49 -17.23
N ILE A 160 -10.93 -4.80 -16.11
CA ILE A 160 -10.16 -6.05 -15.94
C ILE A 160 -11.07 -7.29 -16.12
N VAL A 161 -12.24 -7.29 -15.47
CA VAL A 161 -13.18 -8.43 -15.56
C VAL A 161 -13.64 -8.68 -17.01
N LYS A 162 -13.80 -7.63 -17.81
CA LYS A 162 -14.17 -7.77 -19.24
C LYS A 162 -13.03 -8.26 -20.12
N GLU A 163 -11.78 -7.96 -19.78
CA GLU A 163 -10.63 -8.46 -20.54
C GLU A 163 -10.37 -9.97 -20.29
N GLU A 164 -10.78 -10.48 -19.12
CA GLU A 164 -10.60 -11.89 -18.74
C GLU A 164 -11.78 -12.80 -19.18
N SER A 165 -12.85 -12.23 -19.74
CA SER A 165 -14.05 -12.94 -20.19
C SER A 165 -14.03 -13.22 -21.66
#